data_f425567da5f61db7a5d2e81584950b48
#
_entry.id   f425567da5f61db7a5d2e81584950b48
#
_cell.length_a   1.000
_cell.length_b   1.000
_cell.length_c   1.000
_cell.angle_alpha   90.00
_cell.angle_beta   90.00
_cell.angle_gamma   90.00
#
_symmetry.space_group_name_H-M   'P 1'
#
loop_
_entity.id
_entity.type
_entity.pdbx_description
1 polymer ?
#
loop_
_entity_poly.entity_id
_entity_poly.type
_entity_poly.pdbx_seq_one_letter_code
_entity_poly.pdbx_strand_id
1 'polypeptide(L)'
;MILAVLDDLMFSSKIKTAANQLGVDLRFSRSLDGALDTMRKNPTTLVIFDLNSERLNPLGIVAAMHADPALASIPTLGYASHVQTDVINAARQAGVGEVLARSAFTQQLGDILERHR
;
A
#
# COMPACT_ATOMS: atom_id res chain seq x y z
N MET A 1 12.54 1.33 1.98
CA MET A 1 11.57 2.35 1.48
C MET A 1 10.18 1.75 1.47
N ILE A 2 9.20 2.48 1.99
CA ILE A 2 7.79 2.11 1.93
C ILE A 2 7.14 2.88 0.78
N LEU A 3 6.35 2.19 -0.04
CA LEU A 3 5.61 2.81 -1.15
C LEU A 3 4.12 2.82 -0.82
N ALA A 4 3.50 3.98 -0.84
CA ALA A 4 2.06 4.14 -0.64
C ALA A 4 1.38 4.49 -1.96
N VAL A 5 0.41 3.68 -2.36
CA VAL A 5 -0.33 3.83 -3.62
C VAL A 5 -1.74 4.30 -3.30
N LEU A 6 -1.95 5.60 -3.40
CA LEU A 6 -3.24 6.23 -3.15
C LEU A 6 -3.28 7.59 -3.82
N ASP A 7 -4.49 8.12 -4.04
CA ASP A 7 -4.69 9.45 -4.63
C ASP A 7 -5.53 10.40 -3.75
N ASP A 8 -5.89 9.98 -2.54
CA ASP A 8 -6.56 10.82 -1.54
C ASP A 8 -5.52 11.76 -0.90
N LEU A 9 -5.61 13.05 -1.20
CA LEU A 9 -4.63 14.03 -0.74
C LEU A 9 -4.63 14.20 0.79
N MET A 10 -5.79 14.14 1.42
CA MET A 10 -5.87 14.29 2.88
C MET A 10 -5.24 13.11 3.58
N PHE A 11 -5.52 11.90 3.10
CA PHE A 11 -4.97 10.69 3.69
C PHE A 11 -3.47 10.55 3.40
N SER A 12 -3.04 10.94 2.21
CA SER A 12 -1.61 11.00 1.86
C SER A 12 -0.85 11.91 2.81
N SER A 13 -1.42 13.08 3.12
CA SER A 13 -0.81 14.03 4.05
C SER A 13 -0.67 13.42 5.45
N LYS A 14 -1.67 12.69 5.93
CA LYS A 14 -1.63 12.03 7.23
C LYS A 14 -0.50 10.97 7.27
N ILE A 15 -0.38 10.16 6.25
CA ILE A 15 0.66 9.13 6.16
C ILE A 15 2.04 9.79 6.09
N LYS A 16 2.18 10.83 5.27
CA LYS A 16 3.43 11.56 5.13
C LYS A 16 3.89 12.16 6.45
N THR A 17 2.98 12.78 7.19
CA THR A 17 3.28 13.37 8.50
C THR A 17 3.79 12.30 9.47
N ALA A 18 3.12 11.16 9.55
CA ALA A 18 3.55 10.06 10.42
C ALA A 18 4.94 9.55 10.03
N ALA A 19 5.19 9.36 8.74
CA ALA A 19 6.49 8.89 8.26
C ALA A 19 7.60 9.89 8.59
N ASN A 20 7.35 11.19 8.40
CA ASN A 20 8.32 12.23 8.72
C ASN A 20 8.64 12.27 10.21
N GLN A 21 7.64 12.13 11.07
CA GLN A 21 7.84 12.12 12.51
C GLN A 21 8.68 10.92 12.97
N LEU A 22 8.57 9.80 12.29
CA LEU A 22 9.30 8.57 12.61
C LEU A 22 10.64 8.44 11.87
N GLY A 23 10.93 9.34 10.94
CA GLY A 23 12.13 9.26 10.12
C GLY A 23 12.11 8.09 9.15
N VAL A 24 10.93 7.68 8.69
CA VAL A 24 10.75 6.55 7.75
C VAL A 24 10.77 7.07 6.33
N ASP A 25 11.57 6.43 5.46
CA ASP A 25 11.59 6.73 4.02
C ASP A 25 10.32 6.17 3.38
N LEU A 26 9.43 7.08 2.98
CA LEU A 26 8.16 6.74 2.37
C LEU A 26 7.94 7.58 1.12
N ARG A 27 7.50 6.93 0.06
CA ARG A 27 7.18 7.57 -1.22
C ARG A 27 5.76 7.25 -1.63
N PHE A 28 5.21 8.06 -2.53
CA PHE A 28 3.86 7.91 -3.03
C PHE A 28 3.85 7.64 -4.53
N SER A 29 2.86 6.87 -4.97
CA SER A 29 2.58 6.71 -6.40
C SER A 29 1.08 6.78 -6.65
N ARG A 30 0.71 7.31 -7.81
CA ARG A 30 -0.68 7.46 -8.25
C ARG A 30 -0.97 6.71 -9.54
N SER A 31 -0.12 5.76 -9.92
CA SER A 31 -0.33 4.98 -11.12
C SER A 31 0.31 3.61 -11.00
N LEU A 32 -0.21 2.66 -11.79
CA LEU A 32 0.35 1.31 -11.86
C LEU A 32 1.80 1.35 -12.36
N ASP A 33 2.05 2.03 -13.47
CA ASP A 33 3.39 2.07 -14.05
C ASP A 33 4.38 2.77 -13.12
N GLY A 34 3.96 3.87 -12.51
CA GLY A 34 4.81 4.59 -11.55
C GLY A 34 5.14 3.76 -10.33
N ALA A 35 4.16 3.00 -9.81
CA ALA A 35 4.37 2.13 -8.66
C ALA A 35 5.37 1.03 -8.97
N LEU A 36 5.20 0.33 -10.09
CA LEU A 36 6.11 -0.74 -10.49
C LEU A 36 7.52 -0.22 -10.78
N ASP A 37 7.63 0.92 -11.44
CA ASP A 37 8.91 1.55 -11.72
C ASP A 37 9.65 1.92 -10.44
N THR A 38 8.95 2.52 -9.49
CA THR A 38 9.52 2.89 -8.19
C THR A 38 10.03 1.67 -7.43
N MET A 39 9.26 0.58 -7.42
CA MET A 39 9.66 -0.66 -6.76
C MET A 39 10.91 -1.28 -7.41
N ARG A 40 11.01 -1.22 -8.74
CA ARG A 40 12.17 -1.79 -9.45
C ARG A 40 13.44 -1.00 -9.23
N LYS A 41 13.32 0.31 -9.03
CA LYS A 41 14.48 1.20 -8.87
C LYS A 41 14.93 1.37 -7.42
N ASN A 42 14.12 0.96 -6.45
CA ASN A 42 14.40 1.19 -5.03
C ASN A 42 14.10 -0.06 -4.21
N PRO A 43 14.95 -0.43 -3.24
CA PRO A 43 14.62 -1.48 -2.30
C PRO A 43 13.34 -1.13 -1.54
N THR A 44 12.30 -1.93 -1.71
CA THR A 44 10.97 -1.66 -1.16
C THR A 44 10.65 -2.69 -0.07
N THR A 45 10.28 -2.21 1.10
CA THR A 45 10.02 -3.05 2.28
C THR A 45 8.55 -3.29 2.52
N LEU A 46 7.67 -2.45 1.96
CA LEU A 46 6.22 -2.58 2.07
C LEU A 46 5.56 -1.74 0.98
N VAL A 47 4.48 -2.25 0.41
CA VAL A 47 3.59 -1.46 -0.45
C VAL A 47 2.23 -1.38 0.20
N ILE A 48 1.73 -0.16 0.39
CA ILE A 48 0.43 0.14 0.99
C ILE A 48 -0.52 0.56 -0.12
N PHE A 49 -1.73 -0.03 -0.13
CA PHE A 49 -2.75 0.26 -1.15
C PHE A 49 -4.02 0.79 -0.54
N ASP A 50 -4.58 1.84 -1.15
CA ASP A 50 -5.98 2.21 -0.97
C ASP A 50 -6.83 1.29 -1.86
N LEU A 51 -7.46 0.29 -1.26
CA LEU A 51 -8.25 -0.69 -1.98
C LEU A 51 -9.56 -0.13 -2.52
N ASN A 52 -10.00 1.04 -2.06
CA ASN A 52 -11.21 1.72 -2.53
C ASN A 52 -10.95 2.57 -3.77
N SER A 53 -9.71 2.77 -4.17
CA SER A 53 -9.39 3.57 -5.35
C SER A 53 -9.41 2.71 -6.60
N GLU A 54 -10.57 2.64 -7.26
CA GLU A 54 -10.71 1.90 -8.52
C GLU A 54 -9.80 2.45 -9.61
N ARG A 55 -9.61 3.75 -9.63
CA ARG A 55 -8.79 4.44 -10.62
C ARG A 55 -7.34 3.95 -10.62
N LEU A 56 -6.81 3.64 -9.46
CA LEU A 56 -5.43 3.17 -9.31
C LEU A 56 -5.28 1.68 -9.60
N ASN A 57 -6.38 0.95 -9.67
CA ASN A 57 -6.40 -0.48 -9.92
C ASN A 57 -5.40 -1.24 -9.02
N PRO A 58 -5.55 -1.17 -7.68
CA PRO A 58 -4.57 -1.77 -6.76
C PRO A 58 -4.39 -3.27 -6.97
N LEU A 59 -5.45 -4.01 -7.28
CA LEU A 59 -5.35 -5.46 -7.52
C LEU A 59 -4.57 -5.77 -8.79
N GLY A 60 -4.63 -4.88 -9.79
CA GLY A 60 -3.81 -4.99 -10.99
C GLY A 60 -2.32 -4.82 -10.67
N ILE A 61 -2.00 -3.91 -9.76
CA ILE A 61 -0.61 -3.72 -9.30
C ILE A 61 -0.14 -4.97 -8.55
N VAL A 62 -0.95 -5.52 -7.67
CA VAL A 62 -0.62 -6.75 -6.93
C VAL A 62 -0.38 -7.91 -7.89
N ALA A 63 -1.24 -8.07 -8.90
CA ALA A 63 -1.08 -9.12 -9.92
C ALA A 63 0.25 -8.96 -10.68
N ALA A 64 0.58 -7.73 -11.07
CA ALA A 64 1.85 -7.45 -11.76
C ALA A 64 3.06 -7.73 -10.87
N MET A 65 2.97 -7.42 -9.58
CA MET A 65 4.02 -7.74 -8.62
C MET A 65 4.23 -9.25 -8.50
N HIS A 66 3.17 -10.02 -8.41
CA HIS A 66 3.26 -11.47 -8.27
C HIS A 66 3.79 -12.14 -9.55
N ALA A 67 3.57 -11.53 -10.70
CA ALA A 67 4.08 -12.02 -11.98
C ALA A 67 5.57 -11.70 -12.20
N ASP A 68 6.14 -10.80 -11.41
CA ASP A 68 7.54 -10.38 -11.53
C ASP A 68 8.35 -10.96 -10.37
N PRO A 69 9.29 -11.91 -10.63
CA PRO A 69 10.08 -12.51 -9.55
C PRO A 69 10.85 -11.50 -8.70
N ALA A 70 11.22 -10.35 -9.27
CA ALA A 70 11.92 -9.30 -8.53
C ALA A 70 11.03 -8.59 -7.52
N LEU A 71 9.69 -8.63 -7.69
CA LEU A 71 8.73 -7.92 -6.86
C LEU A 71 7.83 -8.85 -6.04
N ALA A 72 7.77 -10.13 -6.36
CA ALA A 72 6.80 -11.06 -5.81
C ALA A 72 6.90 -11.24 -4.29
N SER A 73 8.07 -11.03 -3.71
CA SER A 73 8.29 -11.21 -2.28
C SER A 73 8.10 -9.93 -1.45
N ILE A 74 7.83 -8.79 -2.09
CA ILE A 74 7.62 -7.53 -1.36
C ILE A 74 6.31 -7.63 -0.57
N PRO A 75 6.33 -7.37 0.75
CA PRO A 75 5.10 -7.36 1.55
C PRO A 75 4.09 -6.33 1.07
N THR A 76 2.82 -6.69 1.12
CA THR A 76 1.72 -5.80 0.73
C THR A 76 0.71 -5.66 1.85
N LEU A 77 0.14 -4.45 1.97
CA LEU A 77 -0.91 -4.14 2.92
C LEU A 77 -1.95 -3.27 2.23
N GLY A 78 -3.21 -3.63 2.34
CA GLY A 78 -4.29 -2.82 1.80
C GLY A 78 -5.24 -2.37 2.89
N TYR A 79 -5.85 -1.19 2.73
CA TYR A 79 -6.91 -0.73 3.61
C TYR A 79 -8.16 -0.42 2.79
N ALA A 80 -9.32 -0.64 3.40
CA ALA A 80 -10.62 -0.42 2.77
C ALA A 80 -11.63 0.03 3.81
N SER A 81 -12.74 0.62 3.35
CA SER A 81 -13.88 0.89 4.22
C SER A 81 -14.37 -0.44 4.81
N HIS A 82 -14.63 -0.43 6.13
CA HIS A 82 -15.05 -1.64 6.86
C HIS A 82 -16.35 -2.26 6.36
N VAL A 83 -17.19 -1.50 5.64
CA VAL A 83 -18.45 -1.99 5.09
C VAL A 83 -18.31 -2.68 3.74
N GLN A 84 -17.14 -2.66 3.14
CA GLN A 84 -16.90 -3.21 1.80
C GLN A 84 -16.27 -4.60 1.86
N THR A 85 -17.01 -5.55 2.37
CA THR A 85 -16.56 -6.94 2.51
C THR A 85 -16.09 -7.54 1.18
N ASP A 86 -16.75 -7.20 0.07
CA ASP A 86 -16.37 -7.70 -1.26
C ASP A 86 -14.97 -7.24 -1.66
N VAL A 87 -14.64 -5.98 -1.40
CA VAL A 87 -13.32 -5.41 -1.68
C VAL A 87 -12.25 -6.12 -0.85
N ILE A 88 -12.53 -6.34 0.43
CA ILE A 88 -11.60 -7.02 1.34
C ILE A 88 -11.34 -8.45 0.88
N ASN A 89 -12.39 -9.19 0.54
CA ASN A 89 -12.26 -10.57 0.08
C ASN A 89 -11.51 -10.67 -1.25
N ALA A 90 -11.81 -9.78 -2.20
CA ALA A 90 -11.12 -9.72 -3.48
C ALA A 90 -9.62 -9.45 -3.30
N ALA A 91 -9.27 -8.54 -2.38
CA ALA A 91 -7.87 -8.22 -2.10
C ALA A 91 -7.13 -9.42 -1.50
N ARG A 92 -7.75 -10.14 -0.58
CA ARG A 92 -7.15 -11.34 0.01
C ARG A 92 -6.93 -12.42 -1.04
N GLN A 93 -7.91 -12.63 -1.92
CA GLN A 93 -7.81 -13.61 -2.99
C GLN A 93 -6.74 -13.23 -4.02
N ALA A 94 -6.55 -11.94 -4.25
CA ALA A 94 -5.51 -11.45 -5.16
C ALA A 94 -4.10 -11.58 -4.57
N GLY A 95 -3.98 -11.88 -3.29
CA GLY A 95 -2.69 -12.09 -2.65
C GLY A 95 -2.14 -10.90 -1.88
N VAL A 96 -2.98 -9.91 -1.53
CA VAL A 96 -2.58 -8.85 -0.62
C VAL A 96 -2.28 -9.48 0.75
N GLY A 97 -1.08 -9.21 1.28
CA GLY A 97 -0.58 -9.90 2.47
C GLY A 97 -1.37 -9.59 3.74
N GLU A 98 -1.78 -8.34 3.92
CA GLU A 98 -2.58 -7.93 5.07
C GLU A 98 -3.66 -6.96 4.58
N VAL A 99 -4.90 -7.14 5.06
CA VAL A 99 -6.01 -6.26 4.71
C VAL A 99 -6.66 -5.75 5.99
N LEU A 100 -6.72 -4.43 6.14
CA LEU A 100 -7.24 -3.77 7.33
C LEU A 100 -8.41 -2.87 6.97
N ALA A 101 -9.35 -2.69 7.91
CA ALA A 101 -10.28 -1.58 7.84
C ALA A 101 -9.50 -0.27 7.94
N ARG A 102 -9.98 0.78 7.27
CA ARG A 102 -9.31 2.09 7.26
C ARG A 102 -9.06 2.64 8.66
N SER A 103 -10.02 2.47 9.57
CA SER A 103 -9.87 2.90 10.96
C SER A 103 -8.76 2.16 11.69
N ALA A 104 -8.68 0.85 11.51
CA ALA A 104 -7.63 0.02 12.11
C ALA A 104 -6.26 0.40 11.53
N PHE A 105 -6.18 0.63 10.23
CA PHE A 105 -4.96 1.08 9.58
C PHE A 105 -4.48 2.40 10.17
N THR A 106 -5.39 3.36 10.35
CA THR A 106 -5.07 4.66 10.93
C THR A 106 -4.53 4.53 12.35
N GLN A 107 -5.17 3.67 13.17
CA GLN A 107 -4.71 3.44 14.55
C GLN A 107 -3.35 2.77 14.61
N GLN A 108 -3.03 1.90 13.66
CA GLN A 108 -1.80 1.12 13.63
C GLN A 108 -0.71 1.73 12.76
N LEU A 109 -0.95 2.91 12.18
CA LEU A 109 -0.07 3.50 11.17
C LEU A 109 1.38 3.61 11.64
N GLY A 110 1.61 4.13 12.84
CA GLY A 110 2.95 4.24 13.41
C GLY A 110 3.67 2.90 13.50
N ASP A 111 2.99 1.89 14.03
CA ASP A 111 3.55 0.55 14.18
C ASP A 111 3.85 -0.10 12.83
N ILE A 112 2.94 0.09 11.85
CA ILE A 112 3.12 -0.43 10.50
C ILE A 112 4.38 0.17 9.87
N LEU A 113 4.54 1.48 9.95
CA LEU A 113 5.71 2.17 9.38
C LEU A 113 7.00 1.73 10.08
N GLU A 114 6.99 1.59 11.40
CA GLU A 114 8.16 1.14 12.16
C GLU A 114 8.56 -0.29 11.82
N ARG A 115 7.59 -1.20 11.66
CA ARG A 115 7.87 -2.61 11.34
C ARG A 115 8.48 -2.81 9.96
N HIS A 116 8.20 -1.90 9.05
CA HIS A 116 8.60 -2.06 7.65
C HIS A 116 9.62 -1.02 7.16
N ARG A 117 10.17 -0.26 8.09
CA ARG A 117 11.13 0.80 7.74
C ARG A 117 12.43 0.30 7.07
#